data_0ba7f5c6b7a8830129693999d982ee51
#
_entry.id   0ba7f5c6b7a8830129693999d982ee51
#
_cell.length_a   1.000
_cell.length_b   1.000
_cell.length_c   1.000
_cell.angle_alpha   90.00
_cell.angle_beta   90.00
_cell.angle_gamma   90.00
#
_symmetry.space_group_name_H-M   'P 1'
#
loop_
_entity.id
_entity.type
_entity.pdbx_description
1 polymer ?
#
loop_
_entity_poly.entity_id
_entity_poly.type
_entity_poly.pdbx_seq_one_letter_code
_entity_poly.pdbx_strand_id
1 'polypeptide(L)'
;MMMNTQPHLSKRGDVYQWRRKTRRFSTGNIDIKLSLGTTDRQHAHILARKVSAESDMIIEQIVGSRITPEHGRAFLSEVIRKERAKIAQLSMFSRVDSLDPADDARHDAAMAEAWQSISSHGINHNVSEETSDLVRDNIDLIRSDLSSHPRKQALLRVFQEQTGQHQLSALEYMQVMDLFVSGKAKAWAEDAPTEALTAKVSPNPPSNPALPPSTLRAIVERMNAIKRTEGIEEKTLRQYLSFAALFKMLTGHDDITQIRQPDVKAFRADLVQMPKNWGKSPKDQASTRDEVMAKAASLPPDKVGLSVGTINRHLDHLNQIADWARDEGLAVDLNLKPSKLRRKETVRARDKRDAFSVEQLHVVFQNPVWTGSHSEHHQTKPGQEIFKNGIYWCPLIGAYTGARREEIAGLAPSDIVESDGVACFSIEDSELRRIKNLSSRRLIPIHSHLIDLGLLDHVQRAERNKQNCLFPELYEAGNDAFGRKVGRRMRQVIDQQLGAEGEK
;
A
#
# COMPACT_ATOMS: atom_id res chain seq x y z
N MET A 1 42.22 2.63 42.99
CA MET A 1 41.90 2.26 41.57
C MET A 1 40.39 2.28 41.41
N MET A 2 39.82 3.44 41.04
CA MET A 2 38.37 3.57 40.89
C MET A 2 37.95 2.85 39.59
N MET A 3 37.17 1.79 39.73
CA MET A 3 36.54 1.10 38.59
C MET A 3 35.57 2.06 37.93
N ASN A 4 35.95 2.59 36.80
CA ASN A 4 35.09 3.40 35.95
C ASN A 4 34.02 2.50 35.33
N THR A 5 32.93 2.25 36.04
CA THR A 5 31.79 1.46 35.57
C THR A 5 30.98 2.33 34.60
N GLN A 6 31.02 2.00 33.33
CA GLN A 6 30.20 2.63 32.34
C GLN A 6 28.71 2.43 32.68
N PRO A 7 27.89 3.47 32.84
CA PRO A 7 26.48 3.32 33.12
C PRO A 7 25.81 2.53 32.00
N HIS A 8 24.82 1.72 32.34
CA HIS A 8 24.00 0.93 31.41
C HIS A 8 24.67 -0.27 30.73
N LEU A 9 25.94 -0.62 31.04
CA LEU A 9 26.63 -1.78 30.47
C LEU A 9 26.51 -2.98 31.42
N SER A 10 26.10 -4.13 30.88
CA SER A 10 26.04 -5.42 31.62
C SER A 10 26.51 -6.54 30.69
N LYS A 11 26.92 -7.69 31.31
CA LYS A 11 27.32 -8.89 30.56
C LYS A 11 26.30 -10.00 30.82
N ARG A 12 25.87 -10.66 29.75
CA ARG A 12 24.97 -11.82 29.80
C ARG A 12 25.59 -12.96 28.98
N GLY A 13 26.02 -14.03 29.69
CA GLY A 13 26.90 -15.01 29.07
C GLY A 13 28.22 -14.35 28.68
N ASP A 14 28.68 -14.58 27.46
CA ASP A 14 29.92 -14.00 26.93
C ASP A 14 29.74 -12.65 26.21
N VAL A 15 28.52 -12.22 25.98
CA VAL A 15 28.23 -11.01 25.19
C VAL A 15 27.82 -9.84 26.09
N TYR A 16 28.34 -8.65 25.78
CA TYR A 16 27.96 -7.42 26.46
C TYR A 16 26.62 -6.88 25.95
N GLN A 17 25.83 -6.35 26.89
CA GLN A 17 24.51 -5.75 26.63
C GLN A 17 24.47 -4.35 27.24
N TRP A 18 23.83 -3.44 26.53
CA TRP A 18 23.44 -2.12 27.01
C TRP A 18 21.99 -2.18 27.50
N ARG A 19 21.71 -1.60 28.70
CA ARG A 19 20.39 -1.62 29.31
C ARG A 19 20.08 -0.28 29.94
N ARG A 20 18.95 0.31 29.56
CA ARG A 20 18.46 1.57 30.13
C ARG A 20 16.98 1.50 30.44
N LYS A 21 16.58 1.98 31.63
CA LYS A 21 15.19 2.13 32.04
C LYS A 21 14.76 3.57 31.84
N THR A 22 13.63 3.81 31.15
CA THR A 22 13.02 5.12 30.98
C THR A 22 11.52 5.04 31.28
N ARG A 23 10.90 6.16 31.63
CA ARG A 23 9.46 6.20 31.92
C ARG A 23 8.63 6.11 30.66
N ARG A 24 7.62 5.26 30.69
CA ARG A 24 6.54 5.30 29.69
C ARG A 24 5.62 6.49 29.93
N PHE A 25 5.05 7.00 28.86
CA PHE A 25 4.08 8.10 28.91
C PHE A 25 2.80 7.72 29.65
N SER A 26 2.38 6.46 29.63
CA SER A 26 1.09 5.98 30.15
C SER A 26 1.15 5.14 31.42
N THR A 27 2.16 4.28 31.64
CA THR A 27 2.02 3.22 32.63
C THR A 27 3.27 2.76 33.37
N GLY A 28 4.43 3.40 33.23
CA GLY A 28 5.62 2.93 33.95
C GLY A 28 6.95 3.04 33.23
N ASN A 29 7.88 2.16 33.54
CA ASN A 29 9.24 2.21 32.99
C ASN A 29 9.38 1.28 31.77
N ILE A 30 9.99 1.78 30.70
CA ILE A 30 10.47 0.94 29.61
C ILE A 30 11.88 0.48 29.94
N ASP A 31 12.16 -0.80 29.77
CA ASP A 31 13.48 -1.41 29.94
C ASP A 31 14.05 -1.71 28.53
N ILE A 32 14.88 -0.79 28.04
CA ILE A 32 15.52 -0.93 26.73
C ILE A 32 16.76 -1.79 26.91
N LYS A 33 16.82 -2.92 26.22
CA LYS A 33 17.96 -3.85 26.21
C LYS A 33 18.45 -3.99 24.77
N LEU A 34 19.76 -3.78 24.57
CA LEU A 34 20.39 -3.93 23.26
C LEU A 34 21.63 -4.82 23.43
N SER A 35 21.71 -5.89 22.62
CA SER A 35 22.94 -6.66 22.54
C SER A 35 23.97 -5.87 21.74
N LEU A 36 25.18 -5.73 22.28
CA LEU A 36 26.27 -5.03 21.59
C LEU A 36 27.05 -5.93 20.63
N GLY A 37 26.69 -7.22 20.57
CA GLY A 37 27.27 -8.17 19.63
C GLY A 37 28.77 -8.42 19.80
N THR A 38 29.34 -8.04 20.95
CA THR A 38 30.79 -8.17 21.22
C THR A 38 31.05 -8.83 22.55
N THR A 39 32.11 -9.62 22.61
CA THR A 39 32.70 -10.23 23.83
C THR A 39 33.85 -9.39 24.34
N ASP A 40 34.39 -8.47 23.55
CA ASP A 40 35.46 -7.57 23.90
C ASP A 40 34.98 -6.41 24.77
N ARG A 41 35.61 -6.22 25.93
CA ARG A 41 35.24 -5.20 26.91
C ARG A 41 35.47 -3.78 26.42
N GLN A 42 36.60 -3.53 25.74
CA GLN A 42 36.92 -2.17 25.25
C GLN A 42 35.98 -1.75 24.13
N HIS A 43 35.71 -2.64 23.20
CA HIS A 43 34.75 -2.43 22.13
C HIS A 43 33.33 -2.23 22.69
N ALA A 44 32.93 -3.02 23.68
CA ALA A 44 31.64 -2.85 24.38
C ALA A 44 31.50 -1.46 25.04
N HIS A 45 32.57 -0.94 25.66
CA HIS A 45 32.56 0.40 26.23
C HIS A 45 32.38 1.51 25.16
N ILE A 46 33.01 1.38 24.00
CA ILE A 46 32.87 2.33 22.90
C ILE A 46 31.43 2.32 22.37
N LEU A 47 30.88 1.14 22.11
CA LEU A 47 29.51 0.97 21.62
C LEU A 47 28.49 1.47 22.65
N ALA A 48 28.66 1.15 23.93
CA ALA A 48 27.78 1.60 25.02
C ALA A 48 27.76 3.14 25.13
N ARG A 49 28.89 3.83 24.94
CA ARG A 49 28.92 5.31 24.89
C ARG A 49 28.13 5.89 23.73
N LYS A 50 28.30 5.31 22.52
CA LYS A 50 27.55 5.75 21.34
C LYS A 50 26.05 5.57 21.55
N VAL A 51 25.62 4.38 21.98
CA VAL A 51 24.21 4.06 22.26
C VAL A 51 23.64 4.96 23.37
N SER A 52 24.45 5.24 24.42
CA SER A 52 24.02 6.16 25.49
C SER A 52 23.80 7.58 24.98
N ALA A 53 24.74 8.13 24.19
CA ALA A 53 24.61 9.47 23.62
C ALA A 53 23.39 9.60 22.67
N GLU A 54 23.16 8.60 21.82
CA GLU A 54 21.97 8.57 20.96
C GLU A 54 20.68 8.44 21.78
N SER A 55 20.72 7.61 22.85
CA SER A 55 19.56 7.46 23.74
C SER A 55 19.29 8.72 24.57
N ASP A 56 20.32 9.53 24.91
CA ASP A 56 20.15 10.82 25.57
C ASP A 56 19.43 11.81 24.65
N MET A 57 19.85 11.93 23.38
CA MET A 57 19.16 12.77 22.40
C MET A 57 17.71 12.33 22.20
N ILE A 58 17.45 11.03 22.17
CA ILE A 58 16.08 10.50 22.05
C ILE A 58 15.26 10.88 23.30
N ILE A 59 15.82 10.75 24.50
CA ILE A 59 15.14 11.09 25.75
C ILE A 59 14.90 12.60 25.86
N GLU A 60 15.84 13.44 25.46
CA GLU A 60 15.62 14.89 25.38
C GLU A 60 14.52 15.26 24.40
N GLN A 61 14.41 14.57 23.26
CA GLN A 61 13.30 14.72 22.35
C GLN A 61 11.96 14.22 22.94
N ILE A 62 11.98 13.19 23.78
CA ILE A 62 10.79 12.74 24.53
C ILE A 62 10.32 13.81 25.51
N VAL A 63 11.24 14.45 26.22
CA VAL A 63 10.94 15.56 27.14
C VAL A 63 10.45 16.79 26.40
N GLY A 64 10.92 17.01 25.17
CA GLY A 64 10.44 18.06 24.26
C GLY A 64 9.23 17.70 23.41
N SER A 65 8.58 16.56 23.67
CA SER A 65 7.39 16.11 22.94
C SER A 65 6.24 17.16 23.03
N ARG A 66 5.64 17.45 21.89
CA ARG A 66 4.45 18.31 21.80
C ARG A 66 3.17 17.62 22.27
N ILE A 67 3.24 16.32 22.60
CA ILE A 67 2.12 15.56 23.16
C ILE A 67 2.00 15.90 24.65
N THR A 68 1.05 16.75 24.99
CA THR A 68 0.79 17.09 26.39
C THR A 68 0.09 15.93 27.12
N PRO A 69 0.17 15.86 28.48
CA PRO A 69 -0.58 14.89 29.26
C PRO A 69 -2.11 14.94 29.03
N GLU A 70 -2.64 16.10 28.61
CA GLU A 70 -4.05 16.27 28.25
C GLU A 70 -4.37 15.61 26.92
N HIS A 71 -3.54 15.82 25.92
CA HIS A 71 -3.66 15.13 24.63
C HIS A 71 -3.61 13.62 24.81
N GLY A 72 -2.64 13.13 25.62
CA GLY A 72 -2.52 11.70 25.93
C GLY A 72 -3.76 11.13 26.60
N ARG A 73 -4.33 11.84 27.59
CA ARG A 73 -5.56 11.41 28.28
C ARG A 73 -6.79 11.42 27.39
N ALA A 74 -6.96 12.46 26.59
CA ALA A 74 -8.08 12.57 25.63
C ALA A 74 -8.04 11.42 24.62
N PHE A 75 -6.89 11.19 24.00
CA PHE A 75 -6.69 10.11 23.06
C PHE A 75 -6.92 8.72 23.70
N LEU A 76 -6.34 8.46 24.86
CA LEU A 76 -6.49 7.21 25.59
C LEU A 76 -7.98 6.93 25.92
N SER A 77 -8.70 7.95 26.40
CA SER A 77 -10.13 7.84 26.73
C SER A 77 -10.95 7.51 25.49
N GLU A 78 -10.65 8.11 24.36
CA GLU A 78 -11.34 7.85 23.09
C GLU A 78 -11.06 6.43 22.57
N VAL A 79 -9.82 5.96 22.66
CA VAL A 79 -9.47 4.57 22.31
C VAL A 79 -10.26 3.58 23.17
N ILE A 80 -10.29 3.79 24.50
CA ILE A 80 -11.06 2.95 25.43
C ILE A 80 -12.54 2.96 25.07
N ARG A 81 -13.11 4.15 24.87
CA ARG A 81 -14.53 4.32 24.53
C ARG A 81 -14.92 3.58 23.26
N LYS A 82 -14.13 3.77 22.18
CA LYS A 82 -14.37 3.10 20.89
C LYS A 82 -14.25 1.59 21.00
N GLU A 83 -13.23 1.09 21.73
CA GLU A 83 -13.03 -0.35 21.87
C GLU A 83 -14.12 -1.00 22.72
N ARG A 84 -14.53 -0.38 23.84
CA ARG A 84 -15.66 -0.88 24.65
C ARG A 84 -16.97 -0.93 23.87
N ALA A 85 -17.23 0.09 23.05
CA ALA A 85 -18.41 0.07 22.18
C ALA A 85 -18.37 -1.12 21.20
N LYS A 86 -17.17 -1.43 20.65
CA LYS A 86 -16.95 -2.57 19.78
C LYS A 86 -17.12 -3.90 20.51
N ILE A 87 -16.56 -4.05 21.71
CA ILE A 87 -16.70 -5.24 22.57
C ILE A 87 -18.18 -5.47 22.92
N ALA A 88 -18.89 -4.41 23.32
CA ALA A 88 -20.32 -4.48 23.64
C ALA A 88 -21.16 -4.94 22.43
N GLN A 89 -20.85 -4.44 21.22
CA GLN A 89 -21.50 -4.91 19.99
C GLN A 89 -21.21 -6.38 19.72
N LEU A 90 -19.95 -6.81 19.86
CA LEU A 90 -19.57 -8.22 19.66
C LEU A 90 -20.27 -9.13 20.65
N SER A 91 -20.32 -8.76 21.95
CA SER A 91 -21.04 -9.50 22.99
C SER A 91 -22.55 -9.54 22.73
N MET A 92 -23.14 -8.48 22.17
CA MET A 92 -24.55 -8.50 21.78
C MET A 92 -24.83 -9.46 20.63
N PHE A 93 -23.96 -9.49 19.62
CA PHE A 93 -24.07 -10.45 18.50
C PHE A 93 -23.88 -11.88 18.97
N SER A 94 -22.88 -12.14 19.82
CA SER A 94 -22.64 -13.46 20.42
C SER A 94 -23.87 -13.99 21.17
N ARG A 95 -24.58 -13.15 21.92
CA ARG A 95 -25.81 -13.52 22.65
C ARG A 95 -26.98 -13.90 21.74
N VAL A 96 -27.01 -13.34 20.52
CA VAL A 96 -28.17 -13.54 19.61
C VAL A 96 -27.90 -14.69 18.63
N ASP A 97 -26.67 -14.91 18.21
CA ASP A 97 -26.32 -15.77 17.04
C ASP A 97 -25.23 -16.80 17.34
N SER A 98 -24.77 -16.91 18.60
CA SER A 98 -23.71 -17.88 18.94
C SER A 98 -24.26 -19.30 19.09
N LEU A 99 -23.60 -20.24 18.42
CA LEU A 99 -23.86 -21.68 18.55
C LEU A 99 -23.15 -22.28 19.78
N ASP A 100 -22.10 -21.62 20.28
CA ASP A 100 -21.34 -22.01 21.48
C ASP A 100 -20.86 -20.77 22.27
N PRO A 101 -21.65 -20.28 23.22
CA PRO A 101 -21.29 -19.13 24.06
C PRO A 101 -20.02 -19.36 24.91
N ALA A 102 -19.66 -20.59 25.22
CA ALA A 102 -18.46 -20.92 25.98
C ALA A 102 -17.20 -20.79 25.12
N ASP A 103 -17.31 -21.05 23.82
CA ASP A 103 -16.22 -20.83 22.85
C ASP A 103 -15.97 -19.36 22.62
N ASP A 104 -17.02 -18.57 22.45
CA ASP A 104 -16.92 -17.11 22.34
C ASP A 104 -16.25 -16.48 23.57
N ALA A 105 -16.63 -16.91 24.76
CA ALA A 105 -16.02 -16.41 26.01
C ALA A 105 -14.53 -16.78 26.10
N ARG A 106 -14.13 -17.94 25.60
CA ARG A 106 -12.70 -18.35 25.50
C ARG A 106 -11.93 -17.47 24.51
N HIS A 107 -12.53 -17.16 23.37
CA HIS A 107 -11.92 -16.26 22.38
C HIS A 107 -11.78 -14.84 22.90
N ASP A 108 -12.77 -14.31 23.61
CA ASP A 108 -12.72 -12.98 24.24
C ASP A 108 -11.65 -12.93 25.33
N ALA A 109 -11.56 -13.93 26.18
CA ALA A 109 -10.54 -14.02 27.21
C ALA A 109 -9.13 -14.09 26.59
N ALA A 110 -8.94 -14.89 25.53
CA ALA A 110 -7.67 -14.98 24.83
C ALA A 110 -7.28 -13.65 24.12
N MET A 111 -8.23 -12.91 23.60
CA MET A 111 -8.01 -11.58 23.03
C MET A 111 -7.62 -10.55 24.12
N ALA A 112 -8.26 -10.58 25.27
CA ALA A 112 -7.93 -9.74 26.42
C ALA A 112 -6.50 -10.02 26.90
N GLU A 113 -6.13 -11.29 27.05
CA GLU A 113 -4.78 -11.73 27.43
C GLU A 113 -3.73 -11.30 26.39
N ALA A 114 -4.02 -11.42 25.11
CA ALA A 114 -3.14 -10.99 24.04
C ALA A 114 -2.85 -9.47 24.08
N TRP A 115 -3.88 -8.64 24.25
CA TRP A 115 -3.70 -7.20 24.43
C TRP A 115 -2.93 -6.84 25.68
N GLN A 116 -3.20 -7.53 26.79
CA GLN A 116 -2.47 -7.34 28.06
C GLN A 116 -1.00 -7.71 27.92
N SER A 117 -0.70 -8.83 27.25
CA SER A 117 0.66 -9.28 26.98
C SER A 117 1.45 -8.26 26.15
N ILE A 118 0.87 -7.78 25.05
CA ILE A 118 1.48 -6.75 24.19
C ILE A 118 1.67 -5.43 24.96
N SER A 119 0.69 -5.02 25.75
CA SER A 119 0.77 -3.80 26.57
C SER A 119 1.88 -3.88 27.63
N SER A 120 2.06 -5.05 28.24
CA SER A 120 3.04 -5.22 29.32
C SER A 120 4.46 -5.44 28.83
N HIS A 121 4.64 -6.15 27.71
CA HIS A 121 5.95 -6.60 27.24
C HIS A 121 6.40 -5.93 25.93
N GLY A 122 5.49 -5.22 25.27
CA GLY A 122 5.74 -4.56 23.98
C GLY A 122 5.33 -5.43 22.78
N ILE A 123 5.17 -4.79 21.62
CA ILE A 123 4.65 -5.42 20.39
C ILE A 123 5.52 -6.60 19.93
N ASN A 124 6.84 -6.49 20.05
CA ASN A 124 7.80 -7.47 19.53
C ASN A 124 8.40 -8.39 20.62
N HIS A 125 7.71 -8.59 21.75
CA HIS A 125 8.21 -9.49 22.77
C HIS A 125 8.14 -10.95 22.33
N ASN A 126 9.04 -11.79 22.84
CA ASN A 126 8.97 -13.22 22.60
C ASN A 126 7.86 -13.84 23.47
N VAL A 127 6.92 -14.51 22.82
CA VAL A 127 5.85 -15.23 23.50
C VAL A 127 6.39 -16.54 24.08
N SER A 128 6.02 -16.87 25.33
CA SER A 128 6.42 -18.11 25.98
C SER A 128 5.79 -19.32 25.25
N GLU A 129 6.50 -20.45 25.27
CA GLU A 129 5.96 -21.73 24.75
C GLU A 129 4.77 -22.24 25.59
N GLU A 130 4.65 -21.79 26.84
CA GLU A 130 3.53 -22.13 27.73
C GLU A 130 2.24 -21.34 27.41
N THR A 131 2.33 -20.29 26.57
CA THR A 131 1.16 -19.50 26.17
C THR A 131 0.26 -20.34 25.26
N SER A 132 -1.07 -20.31 25.50
CA SER A 132 -2.03 -21.05 24.70
C SER A 132 -1.97 -20.66 23.23
N ASP A 133 -2.22 -21.59 22.32
CA ASP A 133 -2.18 -21.35 20.87
C ASP A 133 -3.14 -20.22 20.47
N LEU A 134 -4.31 -20.17 21.08
CA LEU A 134 -5.32 -19.14 20.81
C LEU A 134 -4.84 -17.73 21.19
N VAL A 135 -4.12 -17.57 22.31
CA VAL A 135 -3.52 -16.30 22.71
C VAL A 135 -2.36 -15.93 21.78
N ARG A 136 -1.56 -16.91 21.37
CA ARG A 136 -0.44 -16.72 20.44
C ARG A 136 -0.93 -16.25 19.08
N ASP A 137 -1.96 -16.89 18.53
CA ASP A 137 -2.58 -16.51 17.26
C ASP A 137 -3.15 -15.06 17.32
N ASN A 138 -3.77 -14.71 18.44
CA ASN A 138 -4.27 -13.33 18.64
C ASN A 138 -3.12 -12.32 18.74
N ILE A 139 -2.01 -12.63 19.40
CA ILE A 139 -0.82 -11.78 19.47
C ILE A 139 -0.27 -11.57 18.07
N ASP A 140 -0.15 -12.59 17.24
CA ASP A 140 0.36 -12.48 15.88
C ASP A 140 -0.59 -11.71 14.96
N LEU A 141 -1.90 -11.86 15.14
CA LEU A 141 -2.91 -11.07 14.46
C LEU A 141 -2.78 -9.57 14.80
N ILE A 142 -2.67 -9.25 16.11
CA ILE A 142 -2.50 -7.87 16.59
C ILE A 142 -1.20 -7.27 16.07
N ARG A 143 -0.09 -8.00 16.10
CA ARG A 143 1.22 -7.57 15.55
C ARG A 143 1.13 -7.24 14.07
N SER A 144 0.50 -8.12 13.31
CA SER A 144 0.29 -7.92 11.87
C SER A 144 -0.53 -6.66 11.59
N ASP A 145 -1.60 -6.44 12.36
CA ASP A 145 -2.45 -5.25 12.24
C ASP A 145 -1.69 -3.97 12.60
N LEU A 146 -1.03 -3.92 13.77
CA LEU A 146 -0.28 -2.76 14.24
C LEU A 146 0.92 -2.41 13.35
N SER A 147 1.50 -3.39 12.66
CA SER A 147 2.59 -3.19 11.71
C SER A 147 2.11 -2.68 10.36
N SER A 148 0.82 -2.79 10.07
CA SER A 148 0.25 -2.44 8.77
C SER A 148 0.25 -0.93 8.54
N HIS A 149 0.51 -0.50 7.30
CA HIS A 149 0.47 0.91 6.94
C HIS A 149 -0.93 1.54 7.11
N PRO A 150 -2.04 0.88 6.75
CA PRO A 150 -3.37 1.39 6.98
C PRO A 150 -3.68 1.66 8.46
N ARG A 151 -3.26 0.75 9.35
CA ARG A 151 -3.46 0.93 10.80
C ARG A 151 -2.69 2.13 11.33
N LYS A 152 -1.44 2.29 10.90
CA LYS A 152 -0.62 3.45 11.25
C LYS A 152 -1.28 4.76 10.86
N GLN A 153 -1.82 4.84 9.66
CA GLN A 153 -2.52 6.02 9.16
C GLN A 153 -3.83 6.28 9.94
N ALA A 154 -4.62 5.24 10.20
CA ALA A 154 -5.85 5.36 10.97
C ALA A 154 -5.60 5.86 12.41
N LEU A 155 -4.54 5.36 13.04
CA LEU A 155 -4.12 5.79 14.37
C LEU A 155 -3.74 7.27 14.41
N LEU A 156 -2.93 7.71 13.43
CA LEU A 156 -2.53 9.11 13.30
C LEU A 156 -3.74 10.02 13.10
N ARG A 157 -4.69 9.62 12.27
CA ARG A 157 -5.92 10.38 12.03
C ARG A 157 -6.74 10.58 13.30
N VAL A 158 -6.99 9.49 14.04
CA VAL A 158 -7.75 9.57 15.32
C VAL A 158 -7.03 10.49 16.32
N PHE A 159 -5.71 10.41 16.39
CA PHE A 159 -4.93 11.30 17.27
C PHE A 159 -5.00 12.76 16.82
N GLN A 160 -4.89 13.01 15.50
CA GLN A 160 -5.00 14.36 14.92
C GLN A 160 -6.37 14.98 15.17
N GLU A 161 -7.46 14.21 15.00
CA GLU A 161 -8.82 14.65 15.26
C GLU A 161 -9.03 15.05 16.73
N GLN A 162 -8.40 14.33 17.67
CA GLN A 162 -8.54 14.58 19.10
C GLN A 162 -7.64 15.71 19.61
N THR A 163 -6.53 15.98 18.95
CA THR A 163 -5.50 16.89 19.49
C THR A 163 -5.19 18.09 18.62
N GLY A 164 -5.63 18.10 17.35
CA GLY A 164 -5.29 19.13 16.35
C GLY A 164 -3.85 19.09 15.89
N GLN A 165 -3.06 18.06 16.24
CA GLN A 165 -1.64 17.93 15.90
C GLN A 165 -1.49 17.19 14.56
N HIS A 166 -1.02 17.88 13.51
CA HIS A 166 -0.97 17.32 12.16
C HIS A 166 0.37 16.68 11.76
N GLN A 167 1.45 16.98 12.46
CA GLN A 167 2.78 16.42 12.19
C GLN A 167 3.37 15.84 13.46
N LEU A 168 3.61 14.53 13.47
CA LEU A 168 4.26 13.83 14.56
C LEU A 168 5.66 13.37 14.15
N SER A 169 6.63 13.56 15.04
CA SER A 169 7.93 12.92 14.92
C SER A 169 7.80 11.40 15.09
N ALA A 170 8.80 10.65 14.69
CA ALA A 170 8.83 9.19 14.87
C ALA A 170 8.63 8.79 16.35
N LEU A 171 9.15 9.59 17.26
CA LEU A 171 9.05 9.36 18.70
C LEU A 171 7.63 9.65 19.24
N GLU A 172 7.04 10.77 18.83
CA GLU A 172 5.66 11.10 19.17
C GLU A 172 4.69 10.03 18.64
N TYR A 173 4.98 9.50 17.45
CA TYR A 173 4.24 8.35 16.91
C TYR A 173 4.35 7.11 17.80
N MET A 174 5.54 6.79 18.31
CA MET A 174 5.72 5.68 19.26
C MET A 174 4.93 5.89 20.55
N GLN A 175 4.86 7.14 21.05
CA GLN A 175 4.04 7.48 22.24
C GLN A 175 2.55 7.29 21.95
N VAL A 176 2.05 7.71 20.78
CA VAL A 176 0.66 7.49 20.35
C VAL A 176 0.36 6.00 20.24
N MET A 177 1.28 5.21 19.70
CA MET A 177 1.14 3.75 19.61
C MET A 177 1.07 3.10 20.99
N ASP A 178 1.92 3.53 21.95
CA ASP A 178 1.90 3.02 23.33
C ASP A 178 0.57 3.36 24.04
N LEU A 179 0.06 4.57 23.86
CA LEU A 179 -1.26 4.98 24.36
C LEU A 179 -2.39 4.16 23.74
N PHE A 180 -2.31 3.87 22.45
CA PHE A 180 -3.31 3.06 21.74
C PHE A 180 -3.34 1.63 22.29
N VAL A 181 -2.19 0.97 22.37
CA VAL A 181 -2.07 -0.40 22.91
C VAL A 181 -2.57 -0.46 24.36
N SER A 182 -2.15 0.52 25.18
CA SER A 182 -2.62 0.62 26.56
C SER A 182 -4.13 0.84 26.67
N GLY A 183 -4.70 1.63 25.77
CA GLY A 183 -6.16 1.86 25.71
C GLY A 183 -6.93 0.58 25.35
N LYS A 184 -6.43 -0.17 24.37
CA LYS A 184 -7.01 -1.46 24.00
C LYS A 184 -6.94 -2.47 25.16
N ALA A 185 -5.77 -2.63 25.77
CA ALA A 185 -5.60 -3.53 26.92
C ALA A 185 -6.55 -3.17 28.08
N LYS A 186 -6.70 -1.88 28.38
CA LYS A 186 -7.64 -1.44 29.43
C LYS A 186 -9.11 -1.70 29.07
N ALA A 187 -9.48 -1.52 27.81
CA ALA A 187 -10.85 -1.77 27.35
C ALA A 187 -11.22 -3.26 27.49
N TRP A 188 -10.28 -4.16 27.25
CA TRP A 188 -10.46 -5.60 27.34
C TRP A 188 -10.28 -6.16 28.78
N ALA A 189 -9.56 -5.46 29.67
CA ALA A 189 -9.30 -5.91 31.04
C ALA A 189 -10.42 -5.63 32.05
N GLU A 190 -11.27 -4.64 31.76
CA GLU A 190 -12.42 -4.35 32.59
C GLU A 190 -13.61 -5.15 32.08
N ASP A 191 -14.14 -6.07 32.89
CA ASP A 191 -15.40 -6.76 32.61
C ASP A 191 -16.44 -5.77 32.11
N ALA A 192 -17.03 -6.04 30.95
CA ALA A 192 -18.07 -5.18 30.39
C ALA A 192 -19.19 -5.05 31.45
N PRO A 193 -19.46 -3.85 32.00
CA PRO A 193 -20.40 -3.76 33.09
C PRO A 193 -21.78 -4.13 32.58
N THR A 194 -22.38 -5.14 33.19
CA THR A 194 -23.80 -5.50 33.07
C THR A 194 -24.70 -4.30 33.39
N GLU A 195 -24.20 -3.27 34.02
CA GLU A 195 -24.91 -2.02 34.41
C GLU A 195 -25.21 -1.08 33.24
N ALA A 196 -24.55 -1.21 32.09
CA ALA A 196 -24.89 -0.39 30.91
C ALA A 196 -26.27 -0.73 30.31
N LEU A 197 -26.92 -1.82 30.75
CA LEU A 197 -28.25 -2.25 30.30
C LEU A 197 -29.39 -1.71 31.20
N THR A 198 -29.07 -1.06 32.33
CA THR A 198 -30.10 -0.50 33.25
C THR A 198 -30.15 1.03 33.30
N ALA A 199 -29.39 1.71 32.45
CA ALA A 199 -29.57 3.15 32.27
C ALA A 199 -30.98 3.39 31.72
N LYS A 200 -31.85 3.97 32.58
CA LYS A 200 -33.21 4.36 32.26
C LYS A 200 -33.20 5.11 30.92
N VAL A 201 -33.91 4.55 29.97
CA VAL A 201 -34.20 5.19 28.68
C VAL A 201 -34.92 6.49 28.98
N SER A 202 -34.23 7.60 28.89
CA SER A 202 -34.86 8.92 28.79
C SER A 202 -35.64 8.95 27.45
N PRO A 203 -36.89 9.46 27.45
CA PRO A 203 -37.78 9.35 26.30
C PRO A 203 -37.45 10.28 25.12
N ASN A 204 -36.20 10.72 24.97
CA ASN A 204 -35.71 11.38 23.77
C ASN A 204 -34.28 10.89 23.49
N PRO A 205 -34.09 9.86 22.64
CA PRO A 205 -32.77 9.59 22.11
C PRO A 205 -32.38 10.78 21.22
N PRO A 206 -31.14 11.31 21.35
CA PRO A 206 -30.60 12.15 20.29
C PRO A 206 -30.71 11.34 19.00
N SER A 207 -31.25 11.93 17.95
CA SER A 207 -31.37 11.30 16.62
C SER A 207 -30.02 10.69 16.24
N ASN A 208 -29.97 9.36 16.27
CA ASN A 208 -28.81 8.62 15.80
C ASN A 208 -28.60 9.07 14.34
N PRO A 209 -27.42 9.58 13.96
CA PRO A 209 -27.18 9.86 12.56
C PRO A 209 -27.43 8.55 11.79
N ALA A 210 -28.35 8.60 10.82
CA ALA A 210 -28.71 7.44 10.01
C ALA A 210 -27.43 6.78 9.50
N LEU A 211 -27.30 5.46 9.70
CA LEU A 211 -26.15 4.71 9.20
C LEU A 211 -25.97 5.03 7.72
N PRO A 212 -24.74 5.24 7.27
CA PRO A 212 -24.49 5.57 5.87
C PRO A 212 -24.95 4.41 4.97
N PRO A 213 -25.30 4.69 3.69
CA PRO A 213 -25.72 3.65 2.76
C PRO A 213 -24.70 2.51 2.67
N SER A 214 -25.18 1.26 2.78
CA SER A 214 -24.37 0.04 2.85
C SER A 214 -24.04 -0.60 1.50
N THR A 215 -24.49 0.01 0.38
CA THR A 215 -24.17 -0.51 -0.95
C THR A 215 -22.69 -0.33 -1.26
N LEU A 216 -22.08 -1.33 -1.95
CA LEU A 216 -20.68 -1.29 -2.34
C LEU A 216 -20.31 0.00 -3.06
N ARG A 217 -21.18 0.47 -3.95
CA ARG A 217 -20.95 1.71 -4.69
C ARG A 217 -20.91 2.92 -3.76
N ALA A 218 -21.85 3.06 -2.86
CA ALA A 218 -21.91 4.20 -1.95
C ALA A 218 -20.71 4.24 -0.98
N ILE A 219 -20.28 3.07 -0.49
CA ILE A 219 -19.07 2.93 0.32
C ILE A 219 -17.85 3.36 -0.48
N VAL A 220 -17.70 2.86 -1.71
CA VAL A 220 -16.56 3.20 -2.59
C VAL A 220 -16.55 4.70 -2.93
N GLU A 221 -17.69 5.33 -3.14
CA GLU A 221 -17.77 6.77 -3.40
C GLU A 221 -17.25 7.58 -2.20
N ARG A 222 -17.66 7.23 -0.97
CA ARG A 222 -17.16 7.86 0.27
C ARG A 222 -15.66 7.58 0.48
N MET A 223 -15.25 6.33 0.34
CA MET A 223 -13.84 5.93 0.43
C MET A 223 -12.98 6.68 -0.60
N ASN A 224 -13.46 6.80 -1.85
CA ASN A 224 -12.75 7.51 -2.90
C ASN A 224 -12.66 9.01 -2.64
N ALA A 225 -13.68 9.63 -2.04
CA ALA A 225 -13.63 11.04 -1.67
C ALA A 225 -12.45 11.32 -0.72
N ILE A 226 -12.26 10.47 0.29
CA ILE A 226 -11.13 10.60 1.23
C ILE A 226 -9.80 10.23 0.58
N LYS A 227 -9.73 9.12 -0.16
CA LYS A 227 -8.51 8.72 -0.88
C LYS A 227 -8.04 9.77 -1.90
N ARG A 228 -8.97 10.57 -2.46
CA ARG A 228 -8.65 11.69 -3.34
C ARG A 228 -7.92 12.80 -2.60
N THR A 229 -8.34 13.13 -1.37
CA THR A 229 -7.63 14.11 -0.54
C THR A 229 -6.25 13.62 -0.08
N GLU A 230 -6.05 12.30 -0.03
CA GLU A 230 -4.76 11.66 0.23
C GLU A 230 -3.84 11.61 -1.01
N GLY A 231 -4.30 12.13 -2.14
CA GLY A 231 -3.51 12.19 -3.38
C GLY A 231 -3.47 10.87 -4.18
N ILE A 232 -4.40 9.94 -3.92
CA ILE A 232 -4.49 8.71 -4.72
C ILE A 232 -4.99 9.03 -6.13
N GLU A 233 -4.34 8.44 -7.14
CA GLU A 233 -4.65 8.67 -8.54
C GLU A 233 -6.10 8.28 -8.91
N GLU A 234 -6.77 9.11 -9.70
CA GLU A 234 -8.12 8.85 -10.23
C GLU A 234 -8.25 7.50 -10.92
N LYS A 235 -7.21 7.03 -11.59
CA LYS A 235 -7.17 5.71 -12.20
C LYS A 235 -7.33 4.59 -11.18
N THR A 236 -6.71 4.71 -10.01
CA THR A 236 -6.85 3.75 -8.90
C THR A 236 -8.24 3.84 -8.30
N LEU A 237 -8.78 5.04 -8.09
CA LEU A 237 -10.12 5.27 -7.56
C LEU A 237 -11.20 4.65 -8.46
N ARG A 238 -11.07 4.81 -9.78
CA ARG A 238 -11.98 4.17 -10.75
C ARG A 238 -11.95 2.64 -10.70
N GLN A 239 -10.84 2.02 -10.30
CA GLN A 239 -10.75 0.56 -10.17
C GLN A 239 -11.67 0.02 -9.07
N TYR A 240 -11.85 0.75 -7.96
CA TYR A 240 -12.80 0.36 -6.91
C TYR A 240 -14.26 0.43 -7.40
N LEU A 241 -14.62 1.48 -8.15
CA LEU A 241 -15.96 1.58 -8.76
C LEU A 241 -16.21 0.46 -9.77
N SER A 242 -15.23 0.19 -10.63
CA SER A 242 -15.32 -0.92 -11.60
C SER A 242 -15.42 -2.27 -10.90
N PHE A 243 -14.72 -2.44 -9.77
CA PHE A 243 -14.82 -3.64 -8.95
C PHE A 243 -16.23 -3.79 -8.36
N ALA A 244 -16.80 -2.73 -7.75
CA ALA A 244 -18.14 -2.78 -7.16
C ALA A 244 -19.21 -3.16 -8.20
N ALA A 245 -19.12 -2.58 -9.41
CA ALA A 245 -20.02 -2.92 -10.51
C ALA A 245 -19.85 -4.39 -10.96
N LEU A 246 -18.60 -4.86 -11.08
CA LEU A 246 -18.31 -6.25 -11.46
C LEU A 246 -18.82 -7.24 -10.41
N PHE A 247 -18.59 -6.96 -9.13
CA PHE A 247 -19.03 -7.82 -8.05
C PHE A 247 -20.56 -7.97 -8.05
N LYS A 248 -21.26 -6.83 -8.11
CA LYS A 248 -22.73 -6.80 -8.22
C LYS A 248 -23.24 -7.60 -9.43
N MET A 249 -22.63 -7.41 -10.59
CA MET A 249 -23.02 -8.08 -11.83
C MET A 249 -22.87 -9.60 -11.73
N LEU A 250 -21.77 -10.09 -11.14
CA LEU A 250 -21.49 -11.52 -11.03
C LEU A 250 -22.26 -12.23 -9.91
N THR A 251 -22.49 -11.55 -8.77
CA THR A 251 -23.07 -12.19 -7.57
C THR A 251 -24.53 -11.79 -7.32
N GLY A 252 -24.99 -10.69 -7.92
CA GLY A 252 -26.29 -10.07 -7.60
C GLY A 252 -26.29 -9.29 -6.30
N HIS A 253 -25.24 -9.36 -5.48
CA HIS A 253 -25.14 -8.70 -4.19
C HIS A 253 -24.51 -7.31 -4.33
N ASP A 254 -25.09 -6.32 -3.66
CA ASP A 254 -24.65 -4.93 -3.67
C ASP A 254 -24.47 -4.37 -2.25
N ASP A 255 -25.15 -4.94 -1.27
CA ASP A 255 -25.10 -4.54 0.13
C ASP A 255 -24.00 -5.32 0.86
N ILE A 256 -22.98 -4.60 1.38
CA ILE A 256 -21.84 -5.21 2.09
C ILE A 256 -22.26 -5.98 3.35
N THR A 257 -23.37 -5.58 3.98
CA THR A 257 -23.88 -6.23 5.20
C THR A 257 -24.49 -7.60 4.92
N GLN A 258 -24.82 -7.86 3.64
CA GLN A 258 -25.41 -9.12 3.18
C GLN A 258 -24.39 -10.06 2.50
N ILE A 259 -23.21 -9.56 2.15
CA ILE A 259 -22.18 -10.36 1.51
C ILE A 259 -21.57 -11.34 2.51
N ARG A 260 -21.51 -12.62 2.11
CA ARG A 260 -20.95 -13.70 2.90
C ARG A 260 -19.77 -14.36 2.18
N GLN A 261 -18.97 -15.11 2.92
CA GLN A 261 -17.80 -15.82 2.34
C GLN A 261 -18.12 -16.76 1.17
N PRO A 262 -19.28 -17.47 1.12
CA PRO A 262 -19.69 -18.24 -0.06
C PRO A 262 -19.83 -17.37 -1.33
N ASP A 263 -20.35 -16.14 -1.21
CA ASP A 263 -20.53 -15.25 -2.36
C ASP A 263 -19.18 -14.84 -2.95
N VAL A 264 -18.18 -14.64 -2.09
CA VAL A 264 -16.81 -14.36 -2.53
C VAL A 264 -16.17 -15.58 -3.21
N LYS A 265 -16.49 -16.80 -2.74
CA LYS A 265 -16.04 -18.03 -3.41
C LYS A 265 -16.67 -18.17 -4.80
N ALA A 266 -17.97 -17.89 -4.94
CA ALA A 266 -18.67 -17.89 -6.22
C ALA A 266 -18.10 -16.82 -7.16
N PHE A 267 -17.95 -15.59 -6.68
CA PHE A 267 -17.31 -14.51 -7.41
C PHE A 267 -15.92 -14.91 -7.94
N ARG A 268 -15.06 -15.49 -7.08
CA ARG A 268 -13.75 -15.97 -7.52
C ARG A 268 -13.84 -17.05 -8.59
N ALA A 269 -14.80 -17.96 -8.49
CA ALA A 269 -15.00 -19.02 -9.48
C ALA A 269 -15.39 -18.43 -10.84
N ASP A 270 -16.26 -17.45 -10.85
CA ASP A 270 -16.66 -16.72 -12.07
C ASP A 270 -15.49 -15.97 -12.70
N LEU A 271 -14.62 -15.32 -11.91
CA LEU A 271 -13.41 -14.64 -12.42
C LEU A 271 -12.44 -15.59 -13.14
N VAL A 272 -12.43 -16.86 -12.77
CA VAL A 272 -11.60 -17.89 -13.43
C VAL A 272 -12.20 -18.33 -14.77
N GLN A 273 -13.50 -18.14 -14.98
CA GLN A 273 -14.24 -18.60 -16.15
C GLN A 273 -14.60 -17.48 -17.14
N MET A 274 -14.55 -16.21 -16.73
CA MET A 274 -14.95 -15.09 -17.60
C MET A 274 -13.89 -14.77 -18.67
N PRO A 275 -14.26 -14.06 -19.77
CA PRO A 275 -13.32 -13.66 -20.82
C PRO A 275 -12.20 -12.76 -20.29
N LYS A 276 -10.94 -12.99 -20.67
CA LYS A 276 -9.77 -12.18 -20.27
C LYS A 276 -9.92 -10.69 -20.62
N ASN A 277 -10.62 -10.37 -21.68
CA ASN A 277 -10.78 -9.03 -22.23
C ASN A 277 -12.09 -8.36 -21.84
N TRP A 278 -12.86 -8.90 -20.88
CA TRP A 278 -14.10 -8.29 -20.43
C TRP A 278 -13.90 -6.88 -19.85
N GLY A 279 -14.92 -6.03 -20.01
CA GLY A 279 -14.94 -4.67 -19.44
C GLY A 279 -14.24 -3.61 -20.29
N LYS A 280 -13.70 -3.96 -21.46
CA LYS A 280 -13.04 -3.00 -22.36
C LYS A 280 -14.00 -2.24 -23.26
N SER A 281 -15.23 -2.70 -23.43
CA SER A 281 -16.26 -2.04 -24.21
C SER A 281 -17.46 -1.63 -23.36
N PRO A 282 -18.21 -0.57 -23.74
CA PRO A 282 -19.46 -0.20 -23.06
C PRO A 282 -20.50 -1.34 -23.06
N LYS A 283 -20.51 -2.17 -24.09
CA LYS A 283 -21.39 -3.35 -24.17
C LYS A 283 -21.07 -4.38 -23.09
N ASP A 284 -19.78 -4.62 -22.82
CA ASP A 284 -19.38 -5.55 -21.76
C ASP A 284 -19.85 -5.09 -20.38
N GLN A 285 -19.90 -3.77 -20.15
CA GLN A 285 -20.33 -3.19 -18.86
C GLN A 285 -21.84 -3.32 -18.63
N ALA A 286 -22.63 -3.41 -19.70
CA ALA A 286 -24.08 -3.60 -19.66
C ALA A 286 -24.50 -5.09 -19.65
N SER A 287 -23.55 -6.02 -19.82
CA SER A 287 -23.84 -7.46 -19.90
C SER A 287 -24.23 -8.03 -18.55
N THR A 288 -25.12 -8.99 -18.56
CA THR A 288 -25.47 -9.84 -17.41
C THR A 288 -24.40 -10.92 -17.18
N ARG A 289 -24.40 -11.55 -16.00
CA ARG A 289 -23.50 -12.66 -15.69
C ARG A 289 -23.63 -13.80 -16.72
N ASP A 290 -24.87 -14.17 -17.07
CA ASP A 290 -25.12 -15.30 -17.98
C ASP A 290 -24.61 -15.00 -19.40
N GLU A 291 -24.78 -13.78 -19.89
CA GLU A 291 -24.22 -13.36 -21.18
C GLU A 291 -22.69 -13.39 -21.19
N VAL A 292 -22.04 -12.96 -20.08
CA VAL A 292 -20.58 -13.01 -19.93
C VAL A 292 -20.10 -14.46 -19.96
N MET A 293 -20.76 -15.37 -19.23
CA MET A 293 -20.39 -16.79 -19.18
C MET A 293 -20.67 -17.50 -20.50
N ALA A 294 -21.79 -17.20 -21.18
CA ALA A 294 -22.08 -17.73 -22.50
C ALA A 294 -21.03 -17.29 -23.54
N LYS A 295 -20.60 -16.01 -23.49
CA LYS A 295 -19.52 -15.51 -24.31
C LYS A 295 -18.19 -16.23 -24.01
N ALA A 296 -17.89 -16.46 -22.74
CA ALA A 296 -16.69 -17.19 -22.33
C ALA A 296 -16.67 -18.63 -22.88
N ALA A 297 -17.81 -19.33 -22.83
CA ALA A 297 -17.95 -20.68 -23.34
C ALA A 297 -17.71 -20.79 -24.86
N SER A 298 -17.90 -19.70 -25.61
CA SER A 298 -17.64 -19.64 -27.06
C SER A 298 -16.18 -19.29 -27.41
N LEU A 299 -15.34 -18.95 -26.43
CA LEU A 299 -13.97 -18.52 -26.65
C LEU A 299 -12.97 -19.68 -26.50
N PRO A 300 -11.82 -19.61 -27.19
CA PRO A 300 -10.73 -20.54 -26.97
C PRO A 300 -10.24 -20.50 -25.51
N PRO A 301 -9.77 -21.61 -24.92
CA PRO A 301 -9.34 -21.68 -23.52
C PRO A 301 -8.26 -20.66 -23.14
N ASP A 302 -7.37 -20.29 -24.07
CA ASP A 302 -6.33 -19.29 -23.88
C ASP A 302 -6.88 -17.87 -23.70
N LYS A 303 -8.14 -17.58 -24.09
CA LYS A 303 -8.83 -16.30 -23.95
C LYS A 303 -9.78 -16.24 -22.76
N VAL A 304 -9.88 -17.30 -21.98
CA VAL A 304 -10.73 -17.42 -20.80
C VAL A 304 -9.89 -17.38 -19.52
N GLY A 305 -10.48 -16.89 -18.44
CA GLY A 305 -9.89 -16.81 -17.11
C GLY A 305 -8.99 -15.60 -16.89
N LEU A 306 -9.29 -14.83 -15.85
CA LEU A 306 -8.43 -13.71 -15.45
C LEU A 306 -7.13 -14.22 -14.82
N SER A 307 -6.04 -13.44 -14.95
CA SER A 307 -4.77 -13.76 -14.33
C SER A 307 -4.88 -13.81 -12.80
N VAL A 308 -4.04 -14.63 -12.16
CA VAL A 308 -3.97 -14.76 -10.69
C VAL A 308 -3.80 -13.38 -10.03
N GLY A 309 -2.92 -12.52 -10.57
CA GLY A 309 -2.73 -11.16 -10.05
C GLY A 309 -3.97 -10.29 -10.16
N THR A 310 -4.79 -10.44 -11.24
CA THR A 310 -6.05 -9.71 -11.39
C THR A 310 -7.11 -10.21 -10.42
N ILE A 311 -7.24 -11.54 -10.26
CA ILE A 311 -8.16 -12.14 -9.28
C ILE A 311 -7.82 -11.69 -7.86
N ASN A 312 -6.55 -11.78 -7.47
CA ASN A 312 -6.09 -11.35 -6.14
C ASN A 312 -6.37 -9.88 -5.89
N ARG A 313 -6.18 -9.02 -6.90
CA ARG A 313 -6.50 -7.58 -6.78
C ARG A 313 -7.98 -7.33 -6.54
N HIS A 314 -8.87 -8.08 -7.16
CA HIS A 314 -10.31 -7.98 -6.89
C HIS A 314 -10.65 -8.41 -5.45
N LEU A 315 -10.02 -9.48 -4.96
CA LEU A 315 -10.18 -9.90 -3.56
C LEU A 315 -9.63 -8.86 -2.58
N ASP A 316 -8.52 -8.20 -2.92
CA ASP A 316 -7.94 -7.11 -2.11
C ASP A 316 -8.84 -5.86 -2.11
N HIS A 317 -9.50 -5.54 -3.23
CA HIS A 317 -10.47 -4.45 -3.28
C HIS A 317 -11.65 -4.73 -2.35
N LEU A 318 -12.22 -5.94 -2.39
CA LEU A 318 -13.32 -6.31 -1.48
C LEU A 318 -12.89 -6.24 -0.02
N ASN A 319 -11.68 -6.72 0.29
CA ASN A 319 -11.15 -6.66 1.64
C ASN A 319 -11.05 -5.21 2.14
N GLN A 320 -10.48 -4.31 1.33
CA GLN A 320 -10.37 -2.89 1.68
C GLN A 320 -11.74 -2.20 1.83
N ILE A 321 -12.72 -2.54 0.98
CA ILE A 321 -14.08 -1.99 1.08
C ILE A 321 -14.77 -2.52 2.35
N ALA A 322 -14.61 -3.79 2.67
CA ALA A 322 -15.17 -4.40 3.88
C ALA A 322 -14.55 -3.80 5.15
N ASP A 323 -13.24 -3.59 5.17
CA ASP A 323 -12.54 -2.95 6.29
C ASP A 323 -13.01 -1.50 6.46
N TRP A 324 -13.13 -0.75 5.36
CA TRP A 324 -13.68 0.61 5.37
C TRP A 324 -15.11 0.66 5.90
N ALA A 325 -15.98 -0.26 5.44
CA ALA A 325 -17.36 -0.34 5.89
C ALA A 325 -17.46 -0.65 7.40
N ARG A 326 -16.58 -1.51 7.92
CA ARG A 326 -16.49 -1.76 9.37
C ARG A 326 -16.06 -0.52 10.13
N ASP A 327 -15.11 0.25 9.61
CA ASP A 327 -14.65 1.49 10.22
C ASP A 327 -15.75 2.57 10.23
N GLU A 328 -16.68 2.55 9.26
CA GLU A 328 -17.89 3.37 9.23
C GLU A 328 -19.02 2.86 10.18
N GLY A 329 -18.82 1.72 10.84
CA GLY A 329 -19.80 1.12 11.76
C GLY A 329 -20.87 0.27 11.08
N LEU A 330 -20.72 -0.07 9.80
CA LEU A 330 -21.63 -0.99 9.12
C LEU A 330 -21.44 -2.44 9.60
N ALA A 331 -22.54 -3.19 9.72
CA ALA A 331 -22.56 -4.57 10.19
C ALA A 331 -22.05 -5.55 9.10
N VAL A 332 -20.77 -5.50 8.81
CA VAL A 332 -20.11 -6.43 7.86
C VAL A 332 -19.86 -7.75 8.55
N ASP A 333 -20.17 -8.86 7.88
CA ASP A 333 -19.90 -10.22 8.38
C ASP A 333 -18.43 -10.36 8.82
N LEU A 334 -18.23 -10.76 10.07
CA LEU A 334 -16.89 -10.95 10.66
C LEU A 334 -16.12 -12.11 10.00
N ASN A 335 -16.85 -13.09 9.43
CA ASN A 335 -16.29 -14.22 8.71
C ASN A 335 -15.95 -13.88 7.25
N LEU A 336 -16.29 -12.68 6.79
CA LEU A 336 -15.93 -12.19 5.46
C LEU A 336 -14.43 -11.92 5.40
N LYS A 337 -13.66 -12.83 4.85
CA LYS A 337 -12.20 -12.81 4.71
C LYS A 337 -11.78 -13.05 3.25
N PRO A 338 -11.98 -12.09 2.34
CA PRO A 338 -11.64 -12.23 0.92
C PRO A 338 -10.18 -12.61 0.70
N SER A 339 -9.27 -12.08 1.50
CA SER A 339 -7.83 -12.34 1.43
C SER A 339 -7.46 -13.82 1.57
N LYS A 340 -8.24 -14.62 2.35
CA LYS A 340 -8.03 -16.08 2.47
C LYS A 340 -8.29 -16.84 1.15
N LEU A 341 -8.99 -16.24 0.20
CA LEU A 341 -9.29 -16.84 -1.10
C LEU A 341 -8.26 -16.48 -2.17
N ARG A 342 -7.21 -15.75 -1.84
CA ARG A 342 -6.11 -15.40 -2.77
C ARG A 342 -5.48 -16.68 -3.32
N ARG A 343 -5.13 -16.62 -4.59
CA ARG A 343 -4.39 -17.68 -5.27
C ARG A 343 -2.89 -17.42 -5.15
N LYS A 344 -2.12 -18.49 -4.91
CA LYS A 344 -0.66 -18.39 -4.92
C LYS A 344 -0.19 -18.15 -6.35
N GLU A 345 0.66 -17.15 -6.53
CA GLU A 345 1.37 -16.92 -7.78
C GLU A 345 2.51 -17.94 -7.87
N THR A 346 2.52 -18.73 -8.92
CA THR A 346 3.53 -19.80 -9.11
C THR A 346 4.72 -19.35 -9.94
N VAL A 347 4.57 -18.26 -10.71
CA VAL A 347 5.61 -17.70 -11.56
C VAL A 347 6.07 -16.37 -10.98
N ARG A 348 7.38 -16.18 -10.81
CA ARG A 348 7.94 -14.92 -10.34
C ARG A 348 7.62 -13.80 -11.34
N ALA A 349 7.48 -12.56 -10.85
CA ALA A 349 7.13 -11.42 -11.71
C ALA A 349 8.14 -11.22 -12.87
N ARG A 350 9.43 -11.46 -12.62
CA ARG A 350 10.49 -11.37 -13.62
C ARG A 350 10.44 -12.48 -14.68
N ASP A 351 9.88 -13.63 -14.33
CA ASP A 351 9.83 -14.82 -15.17
C ASP A 351 8.53 -14.90 -16.00
N LYS A 352 7.62 -13.90 -15.81
CA LYS A 352 6.35 -13.81 -16.55
C LYS A 352 6.51 -13.27 -17.98
N ARG A 353 7.62 -12.59 -18.23
CA ARG A 353 7.97 -12.04 -19.54
C ARG A 353 9.46 -12.22 -19.73
N ASP A 354 9.83 -12.77 -20.84
CA ASP A 354 11.24 -12.86 -21.23
C ASP A 354 11.77 -11.47 -21.61
N ALA A 355 13.05 -11.24 -21.35
CA ALA A 355 13.74 -10.09 -21.89
C ALA A 355 14.00 -10.30 -23.37
N PHE A 356 14.02 -9.24 -24.14
CA PHE A 356 14.50 -9.31 -25.53
C PHE A 356 16.00 -9.68 -25.56
N SER A 357 16.37 -10.58 -26.45
CA SER A 357 17.79 -10.84 -26.72
C SER A 357 18.44 -9.65 -27.45
N VAL A 358 19.76 -9.62 -27.48
CA VAL A 358 20.50 -8.58 -28.19
C VAL A 358 20.18 -8.62 -29.71
N GLU A 359 20.03 -9.80 -30.27
CA GLU A 359 19.65 -10.01 -31.67
C GLU A 359 18.23 -9.48 -31.96
N GLN A 360 17.29 -9.77 -31.07
CA GLN A 360 15.92 -9.25 -31.18
C GLN A 360 15.89 -7.72 -31.07
N LEU A 361 16.70 -7.12 -30.20
CA LEU A 361 16.82 -5.66 -30.11
C LEU A 361 17.40 -5.07 -31.39
N HIS A 362 18.42 -5.70 -31.97
CA HIS A 362 18.97 -5.27 -33.28
C HIS A 362 17.88 -5.28 -34.36
N VAL A 363 17.08 -6.35 -34.45
CA VAL A 363 16.00 -6.46 -35.41
C VAL A 363 14.94 -5.37 -35.18
N VAL A 364 14.56 -5.12 -33.93
CA VAL A 364 13.59 -4.07 -33.57
C VAL A 364 14.09 -2.69 -34.01
N PHE A 365 15.37 -2.36 -33.75
CA PHE A 365 15.94 -1.06 -34.11
C PHE A 365 16.31 -0.90 -35.59
N GLN A 366 16.15 -1.93 -36.41
CA GLN A 366 16.15 -1.82 -37.87
C GLN A 366 14.84 -1.32 -38.46
N ASN A 367 13.81 -1.11 -37.63
CA ASN A 367 12.53 -0.55 -38.11
C ASN A 367 12.73 0.86 -38.72
N PRO A 368 11.94 1.24 -39.74
CA PRO A 368 12.00 2.56 -40.37
C PRO A 368 11.99 3.76 -39.42
N VAL A 369 11.45 3.64 -38.23
CA VAL A 369 11.53 4.69 -37.19
C VAL A 369 12.97 5.19 -37.00
N TRP A 370 13.95 4.29 -37.05
CA TRP A 370 15.37 4.61 -36.84
C TRP A 370 16.25 4.56 -38.08
N THR A 371 15.77 3.94 -39.15
CA THR A 371 16.57 3.75 -40.38
C THR A 371 16.11 4.59 -41.56
N GLY A 372 14.92 5.14 -41.50
CA GLY A 372 14.33 6.01 -42.53
C GLY A 372 12.86 5.75 -42.74
N SER A 373 12.06 6.74 -42.44
CA SER A 373 10.58 6.74 -42.44
C SER A 373 10.02 7.46 -43.64
N HIS A 374 8.80 7.04 -44.05
CA HIS A 374 8.04 7.69 -45.12
C HIS A 374 7.61 9.10 -44.77
N SER A 375 7.11 9.30 -43.54
CA SER A 375 6.66 10.61 -43.03
C SER A 375 6.51 10.55 -41.52
N GLU A 376 6.38 11.69 -40.86
CA GLU A 376 6.21 11.77 -39.42
C GLU A 376 4.96 11.01 -38.91
N HIS A 377 3.86 10.99 -39.71
CA HIS A 377 2.67 10.21 -39.38
C HIS A 377 2.81 8.72 -39.64
N HIS A 378 3.66 8.34 -40.60
CA HIS A 378 3.88 6.96 -41.05
C HIS A 378 5.31 6.48 -40.80
N GLN A 379 5.80 6.67 -39.55
CA GLN A 379 7.19 6.37 -39.18
C GLN A 379 7.58 4.90 -39.29
N THR A 380 6.63 3.97 -39.26
CA THR A 380 6.90 2.53 -39.41
C THR A 380 6.91 2.06 -40.87
N LYS A 381 6.66 2.97 -41.83
CA LYS A 381 6.78 2.67 -43.25
C LYS A 381 8.14 3.13 -43.78
N PRO A 382 8.81 2.33 -44.64
CA PRO A 382 10.12 2.69 -45.20
C PRO A 382 10.09 4.03 -45.94
N GLY A 383 11.15 4.80 -45.81
CA GLY A 383 11.36 6.09 -46.48
C GLY A 383 12.82 6.57 -46.26
N GLN A 384 13.04 7.87 -46.44
CA GLN A 384 14.40 8.42 -46.37
C GLN A 384 14.67 9.32 -45.16
N GLU A 385 13.60 9.74 -44.44
CA GLU A 385 13.72 10.72 -43.37
C GLU A 385 13.65 10.10 -41.99
N ILE A 386 14.46 10.59 -41.06
CA ILE A 386 14.44 10.19 -39.67
C ILE A 386 13.84 11.31 -38.84
N PHE A 387 12.67 11.05 -38.24
CA PHE A 387 11.99 12.00 -37.39
C PHE A 387 12.37 11.77 -35.94
N LYS A 388 13.33 12.55 -35.40
CA LYS A 388 13.84 12.44 -34.03
C LYS A 388 12.87 13.04 -33.00
N ASN A 389 11.63 12.55 -32.94
CA ASN A 389 10.59 12.90 -31.98
C ASN A 389 10.50 11.86 -30.84
N GLY A 390 9.48 11.93 -29.98
CA GLY A 390 9.33 11.02 -28.85
C GLY A 390 9.19 9.54 -29.22
N ILE A 391 8.69 9.22 -30.43
CA ILE A 391 8.63 7.83 -30.91
C ILE A 391 10.03 7.30 -31.23
N TYR A 392 10.94 8.15 -31.70
CA TYR A 392 12.33 7.82 -31.93
C TYR A 392 13.11 7.70 -30.61
N TRP A 393 13.00 8.72 -29.73
CA TRP A 393 13.84 8.84 -28.54
C TRP A 393 13.43 7.93 -27.38
N CYS A 394 12.12 7.84 -27.07
CA CYS A 394 11.70 7.11 -25.86
C CYS A 394 12.13 5.64 -25.81
N PRO A 395 12.05 4.86 -26.92
CA PRO A 395 12.54 3.47 -26.90
C PRO A 395 14.05 3.36 -26.75
N LEU A 396 14.83 4.25 -27.39
CA LEU A 396 16.27 4.31 -27.24
C LEU A 396 16.66 4.62 -25.80
N ILE A 397 16.11 5.69 -25.22
CA ILE A 397 16.36 6.03 -23.83
C ILE A 397 15.98 4.86 -22.91
N GLY A 398 14.84 4.22 -23.19
CA GLY A 398 14.38 3.05 -22.42
C GLY A 398 15.35 1.88 -22.48
N ALA A 399 15.92 1.59 -23.65
CA ALA A 399 16.90 0.51 -23.84
C ALA A 399 18.20 0.75 -23.06
N TYR A 400 18.69 2.00 -23.01
CA TYR A 400 19.94 2.35 -22.30
C TYR A 400 19.76 2.55 -20.79
N THR A 401 18.54 2.90 -20.32
CA THR A 401 18.35 3.35 -18.93
C THR A 401 17.50 2.40 -18.10
N GLY A 402 16.67 1.57 -18.72
CA GLY A 402 15.64 0.79 -18.03
C GLY A 402 14.56 1.65 -17.33
N ALA A 403 14.50 2.94 -17.63
CA ALA A 403 13.52 3.84 -17.05
C ALA A 403 12.09 3.51 -17.55
N ARG A 404 11.09 3.82 -16.72
CA ARG A 404 9.70 3.53 -17.09
C ARG A 404 9.25 4.43 -18.24
N ARG A 405 8.43 3.89 -19.10
CA ARG A 405 7.90 4.59 -20.28
C ARG A 405 7.32 5.99 -19.97
N GLU A 406 6.54 6.13 -18.91
CA GLU A 406 5.99 7.41 -18.50
C GLU A 406 7.05 8.36 -17.94
N GLU A 407 8.08 7.83 -17.26
CA GLU A 407 9.23 8.61 -16.76
C GLU A 407 10.00 9.25 -17.92
N ILE A 408 10.19 8.50 -19.02
CA ILE A 408 10.91 8.99 -20.20
C ILE A 408 10.04 9.94 -21.02
N ALA A 409 8.82 9.54 -21.31
CA ALA A 409 7.94 10.29 -22.20
C ALA A 409 7.53 11.68 -21.62
N GLY A 410 7.51 11.80 -20.29
CA GLY A 410 7.25 13.06 -19.60
C GLY A 410 8.51 13.82 -19.17
N LEU A 411 9.69 13.59 -19.79
CA LEU A 411 10.89 14.37 -19.52
C LEU A 411 10.72 15.82 -19.96
N ALA A 412 11.13 16.73 -19.08
CA ALA A 412 11.29 18.15 -19.37
C ALA A 412 12.76 18.47 -19.71
N PRO A 413 13.06 19.56 -20.42
CA PRO A 413 14.45 20.01 -20.60
C PRO A 413 15.20 20.16 -19.26
N SER A 414 14.55 20.69 -18.23
CA SER A 414 15.10 20.84 -16.87
C SER A 414 15.43 19.53 -16.16
N ASP A 415 14.96 18.38 -16.67
CA ASP A 415 15.31 17.06 -16.13
C ASP A 415 16.69 16.57 -16.63
N ILE A 416 17.32 17.29 -17.56
CA ILE A 416 18.68 17.02 -18.00
C ILE A 416 19.62 17.88 -17.16
N VAL A 417 20.35 17.22 -16.30
CA VAL A 417 21.24 17.88 -15.32
C VAL A 417 22.66 17.41 -15.48
N GLU A 418 23.63 18.20 -15.07
CA GLU A 418 25.03 17.79 -14.96
C GLU A 418 25.34 17.40 -13.50
N SER A 419 25.92 16.26 -13.30
CA SER A 419 26.43 15.78 -12.02
C SER A 419 27.85 15.26 -12.20
N ASP A 420 28.81 15.85 -11.47
CA ASP A 420 30.23 15.49 -11.53
C ASP A 420 30.81 15.49 -12.97
N GLY A 421 30.38 16.43 -13.80
CA GLY A 421 30.83 16.54 -15.21
C GLY A 421 30.15 15.53 -16.17
N VAL A 422 29.12 14.82 -15.71
CA VAL A 422 28.37 13.85 -16.50
C VAL A 422 26.93 14.32 -16.70
N ALA A 423 26.45 14.37 -17.93
CA ALA A 423 25.05 14.64 -18.22
C ALA A 423 24.17 13.47 -17.75
N CYS A 424 23.11 13.79 -17.02
CA CYS A 424 22.21 12.79 -16.40
C CYS A 424 20.75 13.15 -16.64
N PHE A 425 19.89 12.12 -16.68
CA PHE A 425 18.46 12.26 -16.51
C PHE A 425 18.13 12.32 -15.02
N SER A 426 17.47 13.38 -14.54
CA SER A 426 16.87 13.44 -13.22
C SER A 426 15.44 12.91 -13.27
N ILE A 427 15.22 11.77 -12.64
CA ILE A 427 13.91 11.14 -12.56
C ILE A 427 13.29 11.50 -11.22
N GLU A 428 12.46 12.53 -11.22
CA GLU A 428 11.77 13.06 -10.05
C GLU A 428 10.30 13.36 -10.34
N ASP A 429 9.51 13.68 -9.30
CA ASP A 429 8.18 14.25 -9.49
C ASP A 429 8.27 15.63 -10.14
N SER A 430 7.41 15.88 -11.12
CA SER A 430 7.27 17.17 -11.77
C SER A 430 5.80 17.46 -12.09
N GLU A 431 5.48 18.64 -12.55
CA GLU A 431 4.13 18.99 -13.02
C GLU A 431 3.65 18.08 -14.15
N LEU A 432 4.58 17.60 -14.97
CA LEU A 432 4.28 16.76 -16.14
C LEU A 432 4.32 15.26 -15.83
N ARG A 433 4.96 14.87 -14.72
CA ARG A 433 5.28 13.48 -14.45
C ARG A 433 5.20 13.18 -12.97
N ARG A 434 4.40 12.18 -12.60
CA ARG A 434 4.42 11.57 -11.28
C ARG A 434 5.29 10.31 -11.27
N ILE A 435 6.17 10.19 -10.29
CA ILE A 435 6.86 8.93 -10.01
C ILE A 435 5.99 8.03 -9.13
N LYS A 436 6.11 6.72 -9.32
CA LYS A 436 5.26 5.74 -8.64
C LYS A 436 5.43 5.74 -7.12
N ASN A 437 6.63 6.06 -6.63
CA ASN A 437 6.99 6.12 -5.21
C ASN A 437 8.29 6.93 -5.04
N LEU A 438 8.52 7.46 -3.85
CA LEU A 438 9.71 8.27 -3.52
C LEU A 438 11.03 7.53 -3.80
N SER A 439 11.06 6.20 -3.65
CA SER A 439 12.25 5.38 -3.97
C SER A 439 12.56 5.30 -5.48
N SER A 440 11.70 5.85 -6.33
CA SER A 440 11.94 5.95 -7.78
C SER A 440 12.79 7.17 -8.17
N ARG A 441 13.01 8.13 -7.24
CA ARG A 441 13.92 9.27 -7.47
C ARG A 441 15.33 8.77 -7.70
N ARG A 442 15.94 9.19 -8.80
CA ARG A 442 17.28 8.80 -9.15
C ARG A 442 17.85 9.66 -10.28
N LEU A 443 19.17 9.78 -10.31
CA LEU A 443 19.93 10.26 -11.47
C LEU A 443 20.35 9.05 -12.32
N ILE A 444 20.25 9.18 -13.63
CA ILE A 444 20.68 8.16 -14.58
C ILE A 444 21.64 8.84 -15.57
N PRO A 445 22.92 8.45 -15.62
CA PRO A 445 23.86 8.98 -16.59
C PRO A 445 23.38 8.77 -18.04
N ILE A 446 23.55 9.78 -18.88
CA ILE A 446 23.23 9.68 -20.30
C ILE A 446 24.36 8.97 -21.01
N HIS A 447 24.05 7.85 -21.64
CA HIS A 447 25.03 7.07 -22.38
C HIS A 447 25.58 7.87 -23.58
N SER A 448 26.90 7.80 -23.84
CA SER A 448 27.59 8.53 -24.94
C SER A 448 26.89 8.34 -26.28
N HIS A 449 26.48 7.13 -26.60
CA HIS A 449 25.74 6.84 -27.83
C HIS A 449 24.45 7.67 -28.02
N LEU A 450 23.72 7.95 -26.95
CA LEU A 450 22.55 8.87 -27.02
C LEU A 450 22.99 10.31 -27.29
N ILE A 451 24.14 10.71 -26.75
CA ILE A 451 24.75 12.02 -27.02
C ILE A 451 25.18 12.11 -28.49
N ASP A 452 25.88 11.10 -28.99
CA ASP A 452 26.34 11.01 -30.39
C ASP A 452 25.20 11.01 -31.38
N LEU A 453 24.03 10.43 -30.99
CA LEU A 453 22.80 10.49 -31.78
C LEU A 453 22.15 11.89 -31.77
N GLY A 454 22.66 12.85 -30.97
CA GLY A 454 22.20 14.22 -30.91
C GLY A 454 21.06 14.48 -29.90
N LEU A 455 20.99 13.69 -28.81
CA LEU A 455 19.99 13.90 -27.77
C LEU A 455 20.14 15.27 -27.10
N LEU A 456 21.36 15.71 -26.79
CA LEU A 456 21.58 17.02 -26.15
C LEU A 456 21.24 18.17 -27.09
N ASP A 457 21.40 18.02 -28.42
CA ASP A 457 20.93 19.03 -29.39
C ASP A 457 19.41 19.09 -29.41
N HIS A 458 18.72 17.96 -29.22
CA HIS A 458 17.27 17.94 -29.09
C HIS A 458 16.80 18.66 -27.83
N VAL A 459 17.48 18.46 -26.69
CA VAL A 459 17.22 19.17 -25.44
C VAL A 459 17.41 20.68 -25.62
N GLN A 460 18.54 21.11 -26.16
CA GLN A 460 18.83 22.52 -26.39
C GLN A 460 17.81 23.19 -27.34
N ARG A 461 17.30 22.46 -28.33
CA ARG A 461 16.23 22.99 -29.20
C ARG A 461 14.94 23.16 -28.42
N ALA A 462 14.58 22.21 -27.56
CA ALA A 462 13.41 22.32 -26.70
C ALA A 462 13.52 23.52 -25.74
N GLU A 463 14.70 23.75 -25.14
CA GLU A 463 14.98 24.91 -24.29
C GLU A 463 14.85 26.25 -25.04
N ARG A 464 15.47 26.34 -26.22
CA ARG A 464 15.37 27.55 -27.08
C ARG A 464 13.94 27.85 -27.47
N ASN A 465 13.14 26.82 -27.70
CA ASN A 465 11.72 26.92 -28.04
C ASN A 465 10.82 27.09 -26.82
N LYS A 466 11.40 27.18 -25.59
CA LYS A 466 10.67 27.29 -24.32
C LYS A 466 9.61 26.20 -24.12
N GLN A 467 9.92 24.99 -24.56
CA GLN A 467 9.02 23.84 -24.39
C GLN A 467 9.08 23.35 -22.95
N ASN A 468 7.91 23.07 -22.38
CA ASN A 468 7.81 22.52 -21.02
C ASN A 468 8.18 21.03 -20.94
N CYS A 469 8.19 20.31 -22.08
CA CYS A 469 8.54 18.90 -22.17
C CYS A 469 9.36 18.61 -23.44
N LEU A 470 10.17 17.55 -23.42
CA LEU A 470 11.01 17.15 -24.56
C LEU A 470 10.19 16.60 -25.72
N PHE A 471 9.02 16.02 -25.46
CA PHE A 471 8.19 15.31 -26.43
C PHE A 471 6.72 15.75 -26.36
N PRO A 472 6.41 17.02 -26.70
CA PRO A 472 5.05 17.58 -26.55
C PRO A 472 4.00 16.83 -27.39
N GLU A 473 4.39 16.28 -28.53
CA GLU A 473 3.53 15.50 -29.41
C GLU A 473 3.02 14.20 -28.78
N LEU A 474 3.64 13.73 -27.72
CA LEU A 474 3.22 12.51 -27.00
C LEU A 474 2.04 12.76 -26.06
N TYR A 475 1.81 13.99 -25.64
CA TYR A 475 0.76 14.31 -24.67
C TYR A 475 -0.64 13.97 -25.20
N GLU A 476 -1.44 13.30 -24.37
CA GLU A 476 -2.84 12.98 -24.63
C GLU A 476 -3.72 13.58 -23.53
N ALA A 477 -4.28 14.76 -23.74
CA ALA A 477 -5.06 15.54 -22.77
C ALA A 477 -6.21 14.74 -22.12
N GLY A 478 -6.90 13.88 -22.88
CA GLY A 478 -8.01 13.07 -22.36
C GLY A 478 -7.59 11.95 -21.38
N ASN A 479 -6.28 11.70 -21.24
CA ASN A 479 -5.74 10.64 -20.40
C ASN A 479 -4.66 11.15 -19.42
N ASP A 480 -4.31 12.42 -19.52
CA ASP A 480 -3.23 13.04 -18.74
C ASP A 480 -1.95 12.17 -18.71
N ALA A 481 -1.50 11.74 -19.90
CA ALA A 481 -0.42 10.78 -20.05
C ALA A 481 0.38 11.00 -21.34
N PHE A 482 1.68 10.75 -21.26
CA PHE A 482 2.62 10.87 -22.38
C PHE A 482 2.94 9.53 -23.07
N GLY A 483 3.10 8.47 -22.29
CA GLY A 483 3.67 7.20 -22.78
C GLY A 483 2.73 6.32 -23.61
N ARG A 484 1.44 6.64 -23.75
CA ARG A 484 0.47 5.78 -24.45
C ARG A 484 0.77 5.65 -25.96
N LYS A 485 1.09 6.76 -26.60
CA LYS A 485 1.46 6.77 -28.04
C LYS A 485 2.71 5.94 -28.28
N VAL A 486 3.73 6.08 -27.42
CA VAL A 486 4.94 5.26 -27.47
C VAL A 486 4.60 3.78 -27.36
N GLY A 487 3.79 3.40 -26.35
CA GLY A 487 3.40 2.00 -26.17
C GLY A 487 2.65 1.39 -27.33
N ARG A 488 1.75 2.15 -27.97
CA ARG A 488 1.02 1.70 -29.17
C ARG A 488 1.96 1.55 -30.36
N ARG A 489 2.83 2.52 -30.58
CA ARG A 489 3.79 2.49 -31.70
C ARG A 489 4.80 1.37 -31.52
N MET A 490 5.34 1.19 -30.32
CA MET A 490 6.30 0.12 -30.05
C MET A 490 5.69 -1.27 -30.23
N ARG A 491 4.43 -1.47 -29.85
CA ARG A 491 3.73 -2.73 -30.15
C ARG A 491 3.68 -2.98 -31.67
N GLN A 492 3.29 -1.97 -32.45
CA GLN A 492 3.28 -2.07 -33.91
C GLN A 492 4.68 -2.40 -34.48
N VAL A 493 5.73 -1.77 -33.96
CA VAL A 493 7.12 -2.06 -34.38
C VAL A 493 7.50 -3.49 -34.05
N ILE A 494 7.22 -3.94 -32.83
CA ILE A 494 7.54 -5.31 -32.38
C ILE A 494 6.78 -6.33 -33.24
N ASP A 495 5.48 -6.13 -33.46
CA ASP A 495 4.67 -7.02 -34.29
C ASP A 495 5.19 -7.09 -35.73
N GLN A 496 5.65 -5.96 -36.29
CA GLN A 496 6.21 -5.91 -37.64
C GLN A 496 7.58 -6.59 -37.76
N GLN A 497 8.42 -6.47 -36.73
CA GLN A 497 9.81 -6.92 -36.80
C GLN A 497 10.00 -8.34 -36.26
N LEU A 498 9.26 -8.74 -35.25
CA LEU A 498 9.42 -10.02 -34.56
C LEU A 498 8.19 -10.94 -34.72
N GLY A 499 7.05 -10.45 -35.18
CA GLY A 499 5.84 -11.25 -35.34
C GLY A 499 5.46 -11.97 -34.03
N ALA A 500 5.21 -13.27 -34.11
CA ALA A 500 4.83 -14.09 -32.95
C ALA A 500 5.93 -14.17 -31.86
N GLU A 501 7.20 -13.98 -32.20
CA GLU A 501 8.29 -13.93 -31.22
C GLU A 501 8.24 -12.66 -30.34
N GLY A 502 7.48 -11.65 -30.73
CA GLY A 502 7.31 -10.41 -29.98
C GLY A 502 6.21 -10.46 -28.91
N GLU A 503 5.48 -11.54 -28.79
CA GLU A 503 4.40 -11.72 -27.77
C GLU A 503 4.96 -12.01 -26.34
N LYS A 504 6.14 -11.51 -26.02
CA LYS A 504 6.83 -11.70 -24.73
C LYS A 504 6.39 -10.72 -23.65
#